data_85c061c5983796def8d965a05539bc45
#
_entry.id   85c061c5983796def8d965a05539bc45
#
_cell.length_a   1.000
_cell.length_b   1.000
_cell.length_c   1.000
_cell.angle_alpha   90.00
_cell.angle_beta   90.00
_cell.angle_gamma   90.00
#
_symmetry.space_group_name_H-M   'P 1'
#
loop_
_entity.id
_entity.type
_entity.pdbx_description
1 polymer ?
#
loop_
_entity_poly.entity_id
_entity_poly.type
_entity_poly.pdbx_seq_one_letter_code
_entity_poly.pdbx_strand_id
1 'polypeptide(L)'
;MFDFSSGLFGFMNQRPRYERELKEDTVNGYHIDTCAVDDRDWNYETAIQHEQFRGGEWIVVRGYDSKEEAEAGHDMWVKSAKAGFQKLYDVFEEKIYPKEKQEERPVHFILTYACDRCVTSMKHEAYMKKEKFQKERICPFCGGELYMKEFEIMNRC
;
A
#
# COMPACT_ATOMS: atom_id res chain seq x y z
N MET A 1 40.26 -13.25 -20.02
CA MET A 1 39.65 -14.55 -19.68
C MET A 1 38.76 -14.29 -18.48
N PHE A 2 37.50 -13.99 -18.70
CA PHE A 2 36.55 -13.69 -17.64
C PHE A 2 35.87 -14.97 -17.18
N ASP A 3 36.05 -15.30 -15.92
CA ASP A 3 35.48 -16.48 -15.29
C ASP A 3 34.00 -16.24 -14.98
N PHE A 4 33.09 -16.81 -15.79
CA PHE A 4 31.64 -16.70 -15.71
C PHE A 4 30.98 -17.80 -14.85
N SER A 5 31.77 -18.53 -14.02
CA SER A 5 31.28 -19.75 -13.37
C SER A 5 30.65 -19.56 -11.98
N SER A 6 30.67 -18.36 -11.39
CA SER A 6 30.16 -18.15 -10.00
C SER A 6 28.72 -17.64 -9.86
N GLY A 7 28.04 -17.31 -10.98
CA GLY A 7 26.69 -16.72 -10.95
C GLY A 7 25.51 -17.70 -11.09
N LEU A 8 25.74 -18.93 -11.56
CA LEU A 8 24.64 -19.82 -11.93
C LEU A 8 24.28 -20.89 -10.87
N PHE A 9 25.10 -21.11 -9.87
CA PHE A 9 24.87 -22.14 -8.85
C PHE A 9 24.11 -21.66 -7.61
N GLY A 10 23.95 -20.37 -7.40
CA GLY A 10 23.24 -19.82 -6.24
C GLY A 10 21.73 -20.01 -6.27
N PHE A 11 21.14 -20.21 -7.46
CA PHE A 11 19.67 -20.35 -7.61
C PHE A 11 19.15 -21.78 -7.46
N MET A 12 20.02 -22.79 -7.46
CA MET A 12 19.58 -24.18 -7.50
C MET A 12 19.26 -24.82 -6.15
N ASN A 13 19.52 -24.15 -5.03
CA ASN A 13 19.31 -24.71 -3.69
C ASN A 13 18.22 -24.03 -2.86
N GLN A 14 17.45 -23.09 -3.42
CA GLN A 14 16.33 -22.51 -2.69
C GLN A 14 15.14 -23.47 -2.74
N ARG A 15 14.63 -23.85 -1.55
CA ARG A 15 13.37 -24.61 -1.45
C ARG A 15 12.26 -23.86 -2.19
N PRO A 16 11.34 -24.56 -2.88
CA PRO A 16 10.16 -23.94 -3.45
C PRO A 16 9.37 -23.12 -2.41
N ARG A 17 8.70 -22.06 -2.84
CA ARG A 17 7.94 -21.17 -1.94
C ARG A 17 6.98 -21.94 -1.02
N TYR A 18 6.27 -22.95 -1.56
CA TYR A 18 5.31 -23.77 -0.81
C TYR A 18 5.96 -24.67 0.27
N GLU A 19 7.26 -24.97 0.17
CA GLU A 19 8.01 -25.70 1.20
C GLU A 19 8.58 -24.78 2.28
N ARG A 20 8.63 -23.48 2.04
CA ARG A 20 9.19 -22.49 2.95
C ARG A 20 8.11 -21.76 3.75
N GLU A 21 6.92 -21.57 3.16
CA GLU A 21 5.82 -20.88 3.79
C GLU A 21 5.30 -21.65 5.02
N LEU A 22 5.29 -21.00 6.18
CA LEU A 22 4.69 -21.53 7.41
C LEU A 22 3.28 -20.99 7.61
N LYS A 23 3.13 -19.67 7.58
CA LYS A 23 1.88 -18.95 7.78
C LYS A 23 1.86 -17.67 6.96
N GLU A 24 0.70 -17.34 6.40
CA GLU A 24 0.42 -16.07 5.75
C GLU A 24 -0.93 -15.53 6.20
N ASP A 25 -1.00 -14.28 6.61
CA ASP A 25 -2.21 -13.60 7.04
C ASP A 25 -2.29 -12.19 6.47
N THR A 26 -3.52 -11.71 6.22
CA THR A 26 -3.79 -10.32 5.83
C THR A 26 -4.77 -9.68 6.82
N VAL A 27 -4.33 -8.62 7.47
CA VAL A 27 -5.10 -7.90 8.51
C VAL A 27 -4.95 -6.40 8.33
N ASN A 28 -6.08 -5.68 8.16
CA ASN A 28 -6.09 -4.21 8.00
C ASN A 28 -5.13 -3.68 6.93
N GLY A 29 -4.94 -4.43 5.82
CA GLY A 29 -4.02 -4.09 4.75
C GLY A 29 -2.56 -4.48 5.00
N TYR A 30 -2.23 -5.02 6.18
CA TYR A 30 -0.92 -5.63 6.46
C TYR A 30 -0.91 -7.06 5.93
N HIS A 31 0.00 -7.36 5.02
CA HIS A 31 0.35 -8.73 4.65
C HIS A 31 1.47 -9.19 5.57
N ILE A 32 1.29 -10.30 6.24
CA ILE A 32 2.23 -10.87 7.21
C ILE A 32 2.57 -12.26 6.73
N ASP A 33 3.82 -12.48 6.38
CA ASP A 33 4.35 -13.75 5.93
C ASP A 33 5.41 -14.26 6.89
N THR A 34 5.33 -15.53 7.27
CA THR A 34 6.34 -16.22 8.08
C THR A 34 6.81 -17.45 7.34
N CYS A 35 8.09 -17.51 7.06
CA CYS A 35 8.67 -18.56 6.24
C CYS A 35 10.02 -19.05 6.75
N ALA A 36 10.42 -20.23 6.27
CA ALA A 36 11.76 -20.75 6.45
C ALA A 36 12.74 -20.05 5.49
N VAL A 37 13.94 -19.74 5.96
CA VAL A 37 15.01 -19.11 5.19
C VAL A 37 16.30 -19.92 5.29
N ASP A 38 17.10 -19.88 4.23
CA ASP A 38 18.34 -20.68 4.15
C ASP A 38 19.59 -19.78 4.04
N ASP A 39 19.41 -18.45 3.99
CA ASP A 39 20.48 -17.46 3.68
C ASP A 39 20.67 -16.42 4.79
N ARG A 40 20.25 -16.75 6.03
CA ARG A 40 20.31 -15.88 7.21
C ARG A 40 20.97 -16.58 8.39
N ASP A 41 21.28 -15.79 9.43
CA ASP A 41 21.77 -16.31 10.72
C ASP A 41 20.66 -16.98 11.55
N TRP A 42 19.42 -16.96 11.06
CA TRP A 42 18.24 -17.62 11.64
C TRP A 42 17.56 -18.53 10.63
N ASN A 43 16.74 -19.46 11.12
CA ASN A 43 16.10 -20.49 10.28
C ASN A 43 14.74 -20.07 9.73
N TYR A 44 14.07 -19.13 10.38
CA TYR A 44 12.73 -18.63 10.04
C TYR A 44 12.66 -17.13 10.21
N GLU A 45 11.82 -16.47 9.41
CA GLU A 45 11.59 -15.03 9.56
C GLU A 45 10.12 -14.66 9.37
N THR A 46 9.70 -13.58 10.01
CA THR A 46 8.44 -12.89 9.72
C THR A 46 8.73 -11.59 9.01
N ALA A 47 8.07 -11.39 7.88
CA ALA A 47 8.09 -10.15 7.13
C ALA A 47 6.69 -9.53 7.07
N ILE A 48 6.62 -8.21 7.05
CA ILE A 48 5.37 -7.44 6.95
C ILE A 48 5.46 -6.52 5.74
N GLN A 49 4.39 -6.49 4.96
CA GLN A 49 4.21 -5.58 3.84
C GLN A 49 2.97 -4.71 4.07
N HIS A 50 3.07 -3.40 3.84
CA HIS A 50 1.94 -2.48 3.85
C HIS A 50 2.31 -1.19 3.13
N GLU A 51 1.38 -0.64 2.32
CA GLU A 51 1.61 0.52 1.46
C GLU A 51 2.14 1.79 2.16
N GLN A 52 1.89 1.93 3.46
CA GLN A 52 2.33 3.08 4.26
C GLN A 52 3.72 2.92 4.88
N PHE A 53 4.44 1.85 4.55
CA PHE A 53 5.79 1.62 5.04
C PHE A 53 6.68 1.26 3.86
N ARG A 54 7.86 1.88 3.79
CA ARG A 54 8.88 1.59 2.77
C ARG A 54 8.31 1.54 1.33
N GLY A 55 7.31 2.38 1.01
CA GLY A 55 6.67 2.38 -0.31
C GLY A 55 5.94 1.08 -0.68
N GLY A 56 5.56 0.27 0.31
CA GLY A 56 4.88 -1.01 0.10
C GLY A 56 5.81 -2.21 -0.11
N GLU A 57 7.10 -2.08 0.18
CA GLU A 57 8.04 -3.20 0.16
C GLU A 57 7.95 -4.04 1.45
N TRP A 58 8.46 -5.26 1.38
CA TRP A 58 8.57 -6.16 2.53
C TRP A 58 9.61 -5.67 3.53
N ILE A 59 9.27 -5.77 4.82
CA ILE A 59 10.12 -5.43 5.96
C ILE A 59 10.25 -6.66 6.83
N VAL A 60 11.46 -7.18 7.02
CA VAL A 60 11.74 -8.32 7.90
C VAL A 60 11.75 -7.85 9.35
N VAL A 61 10.69 -8.19 10.09
CA VAL A 61 10.49 -7.67 11.45
C VAL A 61 11.06 -8.56 12.55
N ARG A 62 11.30 -9.85 12.24
CA ARG A 62 11.86 -10.79 13.22
C ARG A 62 12.46 -12.03 12.55
N GLY A 63 13.61 -12.49 13.06
CA GLY A 63 14.17 -13.81 12.80
C GLY A 63 13.94 -14.76 14.00
N TYR A 64 13.88 -16.08 13.74
CA TYR A 64 13.66 -17.12 14.75
C TYR A 64 14.53 -18.33 14.48
N ASP A 65 14.93 -19.04 15.52
CA ASP A 65 15.75 -20.23 15.43
C ASP A 65 14.92 -21.52 15.30
N SER A 66 13.67 -21.52 15.77
CA SER A 66 12.76 -22.67 15.70
C SER A 66 11.44 -22.36 15.02
N LYS A 67 10.80 -23.41 14.50
CA LYS A 67 9.47 -23.33 13.87
C LYS A 67 8.40 -22.90 14.86
N GLU A 68 8.44 -23.43 16.07
CA GLU A 68 7.48 -23.16 17.14
C GLU A 68 7.51 -21.68 17.54
N GLU A 69 8.72 -21.10 17.65
CA GLU A 69 8.88 -19.66 17.91
C GLU A 69 8.38 -18.81 16.76
N ALA A 70 8.63 -19.23 15.52
CA ALA A 70 8.16 -18.51 14.32
C ALA A 70 6.62 -18.50 14.24
N GLU A 71 5.97 -19.63 14.48
CA GLU A 71 4.51 -19.74 14.51
C GLU A 71 3.87 -18.88 15.61
N ALA A 72 4.43 -18.91 16.82
CA ALA A 72 3.98 -18.06 17.94
C ALA A 72 4.23 -16.58 17.66
N GLY A 73 5.38 -16.26 17.06
CA GLY A 73 5.74 -14.91 16.64
C GLY A 73 4.80 -14.38 15.55
N HIS A 74 4.44 -15.19 14.57
CA HIS A 74 3.45 -14.83 13.55
C HIS A 74 2.13 -14.39 14.17
N ASP A 75 1.57 -15.20 15.08
CA ASP A 75 0.30 -14.91 15.76
C ASP A 75 0.38 -13.60 16.58
N MET A 76 1.53 -13.31 17.17
CA MET A 76 1.78 -12.03 17.85
C MET A 76 1.75 -10.85 16.88
N TRP A 77 2.39 -10.98 15.70
CA TRP A 77 2.41 -9.92 14.69
C TRP A 77 1.04 -9.68 14.08
N VAL A 78 0.26 -10.74 13.80
CA VAL A 78 -1.15 -10.64 13.35
C VAL A 78 -2.00 -9.91 14.39
N LYS A 79 -1.85 -10.21 15.67
CA LYS A 79 -2.56 -9.51 16.75
C LYS A 79 -2.15 -8.03 16.82
N SER A 80 -0.87 -7.72 16.66
CA SER A 80 -0.36 -6.34 16.68
C SER A 80 -0.82 -5.53 15.48
N ALA A 81 -0.93 -6.15 14.30
CA ALA A 81 -1.42 -5.52 13.07
C ALA A 81 -2.89 -5.07 13.18
N LYS A 82 -3.70 -5.71 14.03
CA LYS A 82 -5.09 -5.26 14.33
C LYS A 82 -5.13 -3.88 14.98
N ALA A 83 -4.12 -3.55 15.79
CA ALA A 83 -3.98 -2.24 16.41
C ALA A 83 -3.29 -1.21 15.48
N GLY A 84 -2.60 -1.70 14.45
CA GLY A 84 -1.81 -0.90 13.51
C GLY A 84 -0.45 -0.49 14.06
N PHE A 85 0.50 -0.30 13.16
CA PHE A 85 1.87 0.11 13.51
C PHE A 85 2.07 1.61 13.24
N GLN A 86 2.88 2.27 14.07
CA GLN A 86 3.37 3.64 13.83
C GLN A 86 4.76 3.62 13.19
N LYS A 87 5.50 2.54 13.40
CA LYS A 87 6.82 2.27 12.84
C LYS A 87 7.05 0.77 12.79
N LEU A 88 7.84 0.31 11.83
CA LEU A 88 8.37 -1.05 11.73
C LEU A 88 9.89 -0.98 11.76
N TYR A 89 10.51 -1.93 12.45
CA TYR A 89 11.96 -2.09 12.46
C TYR A 89 12.33 -3.28 11.60
N ASP A 90 13.16 -3.04 10.58
CA ASP A 90 13.73 -4.08 9.74
C ASP A 90 14.98 -4.65 10.44
N VAL A 91 14.91 -5.90 10.85
CA VAL A 91 16.02 -6.56 11.57
C VAL A 91 17.17 -6.93 10.65
N PHE A 92 16.92 -7.03 9.34
CA PHE A 92 17.93 -7.35 8.34
C PHE A 92 18.72 -6.12 7.92
N GLU A 93 18.03 -4.98 7.68
CA GLU A 93 18.68 -3.72 7.31
C GLU A 93 19.07 -2.88 8.54
N GLU A 94 18.70 -3.31 9.75
CA GLU A 94 18.88 -2.56 11.01
C GLU A 94 18.30 -1.13 10.95
N LYS A 95 17.14 -0.98 10.32
CA LYS A 95 16.54 0.31 10.01
C LYS A 95 15.10 0.42 10.48
N ILE A 96 14.72 1.62 10.95
CA ILE A 96 13.33 1.95 11.31
C ILE A 96 12.62 2.60 10.12
N TYR A 97 11.47 2.07 9.76
CA TYR A 97 10.55 2.63 8.78
C TYR A 97 9.34 3.22 9.51
N PRO A 98 9.21 4.56 9.58
CA PRO A 98 8.02 5.20 10.12
C PRO A 98 6.84 5.03 9.18
N LYS A 99 5.63 5.10 9.74
CA LYS A 99 4.41 5.14 8.93
C LYS A 99 4.40 6.40 8.06
N GLU A 100 4.36 6.21 6.76
CA GLU A 100 4.29 7.31 5.80
C GLU A 100 2.91 7.96 5.86
N LYS A 101 2.88 9.29 5.82
CA LYS A 101 1.62 10.00 5.65
C LYS A 101 1.15 9.74 4.22
N GLN A 102 -0.02 9.14 4.08
CA GLN A 102 -0.67 9.11 2.78
C GLN A 102 -0.94 10.56 2.38
N GLU A 103 -0.20 11.06 1.40
CA GLU A 103 -0.64 12.26 0.69
C GLU A 103 -1.93 11.89 -0.02
N GLU A 104 -3.03 12.50 0.37
CA GLU A 104 -4.29 12.37 -0.36
C GLU A 104 -4.04 12.74 -1.82
N ARG A 105 -3.93 11.72 -2.68
CA ARG A 105 -3.80 11.96 -4.11
C ARG A 105 -5.00 12.75 -4.57
N PRO A 106 -4.80 13.83 -5.34
CA PRO A 106 -5.92 14.57 -5.87
C PRO A 106 -6.77 13.63 -6.72
N VAL A 107 -8.05 13.54 -6.42
CA VAL A 107 -8.98 12.71 -7.17
C VAL A 107 -9.39 13.46 -8.43
N HIS A 108 -9.42 12.77 -9.56
CA HIS A 108 -9.92 13.31 -10.82
C HIS A 108 -11.44 13.23 -10.85
N PHE A 109 -12.07 14.36 -11.03
CA PHE A 109 -13.52 14.49 -11.08
C PHE A 109 -13.97 15.09 -12.40
N ILE A 110 -15.09 14.59 -12.91
CA ILE A 110 -15.84 15.27 -13.95
C ILE A 110 -17.13 15.77 -13.33
N LEU A 111 -17.34 17.07 -13.42
CA LEU A 111 -18.49 17.77 -12.87
C LEU A 111 -19.34 18.30 -14.01
N THR A 112 -20.60 17.94 -14.04
CA THR A 112 -21.55 18.53 -14.95
C THR A 112 -22.41 19.52 -14.19
N TYR A 113 -22.36 20.78 -14.60
CA TYR A 113 -23.19 21.87 -14.07
C TYR A 113 -24.29 22.21 -15.05
N ALA A 114 -25.47 22.52 -14.55
CA ALA A 114 -26.55 23.11 -15.32
C ALA A 114 -26.89 24.51 -14.76
N CYS A 115 -27.28 25.41 -15.66
CA CYS A 115 -27.73 26.74 -15.27
C CYS A 115 -29.24 26.71 -15.05
N ASP A 116 -29.70 27.39 -14.01
CA ASP A 116 -31.11 27.55 -13.67
C ASP A 116 -31.90 28.42 -14.67
N ARG A 117 -31.21 29.32 -15.40
CA ARG A 117 -31.84 30.32 -16.27
C ARG A 117 -31.75 30.04 -17.77
N CYS A 118 -30.62 29.55 -18.26
CA CYS A 118 -30.38 29.47 -19.72
C CYS A 118 -30.24 28.07 -20.26
N VAL A 119 -30.56 27.04 -19.45
CA VAL A 119 -30.49 25.62 -19.84
C VAL A 119 -29.10 25.15 -20.32
N THR A 120 -28.07 25.98 -20.14
CA THR A 120 -26.69 25.63 -20.52
C THR A 120 -26.14 24.58 -19.57
N SER A 121 -25.53 23.52 -20.13
CA SER A 121 -24.81 22.52 -19.39
C SER A 121 -23.30 22.65 -19.66
N MET A 122 -22.51 22.62 -18.62
CA MET A 122 -21.04 22.71 -18.74
C MET A 122 -20.39 21.54 -18.02
N LYS A 123 -19.40 20.91 -18.66
CA LYS A 123 -18.53 19.93 -18.04
C LYS A 123 -17.26 20.60 -17.55
N HIS A 124 -16.84 20.28 -16.36
CA HIS A 124 -15.59 20.74 -15.78
C HIS A 124 -14.79 19.57 -15.24
N GLU A 125 -13.58 19.41 -15.74
CA GLU A 125 -12.64 18.45 -15.18
C GLU A 125 -11.81 19.13 -14.10
N ALA A 126 -11.70 18.52 -12.94
CA ALA A 126 -10.91 19.06 -11.83
C ALA A 126 -10.15 17.97 -11.13
N TYR A 127 -8.92 18.30 -10.74
CA TYR A 127 -8.10 17.50 -9.84
C TYR A 127 -8.10 18.21 -8.49
N MET A 128 -8.84 17.70 -7.53
CA MET A 128 -9.00 18.35 -6.23
C MET A 128 -8.89 17.37 -5.07
N LYS A 129 -8.42 17.86 -3.92
CA LYS A 129 -8.62 17.20 -2.65
C LYS A 129 -10.11 17.28 -2.28
N LYS A 130 -10.65 16.21 -1.71
CA LYS A 130 -12.07 16.01 -1.41
C LYS A 130 -12.73 17.18 -0.64
N GLU A 131 -11.95 17.92 0.12
CA GLU A 131 -12.41 19.02 1.00
C GLU A 131 -12.68 20.36 0.29
N LYS A 132 -12.29 20.50 -0.98
CA LYS A 132 -12.40 21.79 -1.71
C LYS A 132 -13.62 21.91 -2.62
N PHE A 133 -14.60 21.03 -2.44
CA PHE A 133 -15.68 20.79 -3.40
C PHE A 133 -16.83 21.79 -3.40
N GLN A 134 -16.84 22.77 -2.54
CA GLN A 134 -17.98 23.71 -2.46
C GLN A 134 -17.57 25.12 -2.84
N LYS A 135 -17.98 25.57 -4.03
CA LYS A 135 -18.12 27.00 -4.32
C LYS A 135 -19.27 27.23 -5.30
N GLU A 136 -20.09 28.19 -4.95
CA GLU A 136 -21.09 28.80 -5.80
C GLU A 136 -20.48 29.17 -7.15
N ARG A 137 -21.14 28.76 -8.21
CA ARG A 137 -20.67 29.07 -9.55
C ARG A 137 -21.73 29.86 -10.28
N ILE A 138 -21.27 30.89 -10.95
CA ILE A 138 -22.10 31.76 -11.75
C ILE A 138 -21.99 31.38 -13.23
N CYS A 139 -23.11 31.27 -13.91
CA CYS A 139 -23.14 30.99 -15.33
C CYS A 139 -22.48 32.11 -16.12
N PRO A 140 -21.47 31.84 -16.97
CA PRO A 140 -20.76 32.87 -17.71
C PRO A 140 -21.60 33.48 -18.83
N PHE A 141 -22.73 32.87 -19.17
CA PHE A 141 -23.59 33.31 -20.27
C PHE A 141 -24.73 34.23 -19.84
N CYS A 142 -25.31 33.99 -18.67
CA CYS A 142 -26.49 34.76 -18.22
C CYS A 142 -26.43 35.27 -16.78
N GLY A 143 -25.33 34.96 -16.07
CA GLY A 143 -25.18 35.35 -14.65
C GLY A 143 -26.10 34.62 -13.66
N GLY A 144 -26.81 33.56 -14.11
CA GLY A 144 -27.61 32.70 -13.23
C GLY A 144 -26.76 31.76 -12.40
N GLU A 145 -27.37 31.10 -11.43
CA GLU A 145 -26.67 30.12 -10.63
C GLU A 145 -26.41 28.83 -11.40
N LEU A 146 -25.24 28.24 -11.17
CA LEU A 146 -24.87 26.92 -11.67
C LEU A 146 -25.02 25.90 -10.53
N TYR A 147 -25.88 24.91 -10.74
CA TYR A 147 -26.00 23.78 -9.83
C TYR A 147 -25.36 22.52 -10.43
N MET A 148 -24.80 21.70 -9.56
CA MET A 148 -24.17 20.44 -9.97
C MET A 148 -25.26 19.43 -10.30
N LYS A 149 -25.28 18.97 -11.56
CA LYS A 149 -26.24 17.99 -12.07
C LYS A 149 -25.70 16.56 -11.94
N GLU A 150 -24.44 16.36 -12.28
CA GLU A 150 -23.79 15.05 -12.28
C GLU A 150 -22.37 15.16 -11.74
N PHE A 151 -21.93 14.09 -11.13
CA PHE A 151 -20.62 13.97 -10.53
C PHE A 151 -20.05 12.58 -10.81
N GLU A 152 -18.94 12.52 -11.49
CA GLU A 152 -18.24 11.27 -11.78
C GLU A 152 -16.84 11.28 -11.19
N ILE A 153 -16.45 10.20 -10.50
CA ILE A 153 -15.08 9.97 -10.05
C ILE A 153 -14.40 9.10 -11.10
N MET A 154 -13.36 9.64 -11.71
CA MET A 154 -12.54 8.90 -12.66
C MET A 154 -11.48 8.11 -11.89
N ASN A 155 -11.78 6.85 -11.58
CA ASN A 155 -10.77 5.93 -11.07
C ASN A 155 -9.83 5.59 -12.23
N ARG A 156 -8.58 6.05 -12.16
CA ARG A 156 -7.54 5.48 -13.02
C ARG A 156 -7.23 4.07 -12.50
N CYS A 157 -7.48 3.09 -13.36
CA CYS A 157 -6.91 1.75 -13.23
C CYS A 157 -5.38 1.80 -13.24
#